data_c98a8caea9d981349645867e7b80c887
#
_entry.id   c98a8caea9d981349645867e7b80c887
#
_cell.length_a   1.000
_cell.length_b   1.000
_cell.length_c   1.000
_cell.angle_alpha   90.00
_cell.angle_beta   90.00
_cell.angle_gamma   90.00
#
_symmetry.space_group_name_H-M   'P 1'
#
loop_
_entity.id
_entity.type
_entity.pdbx_description
1 polymer ?
#
loop_
_entity_poly.entity_id
_entity_poly.type
_entity_poly.pdbx_seq_one_letter_code
_entity_poly.pdbx_strand_id
1 'polypeptide(L)'
;LIGSSDHQVLNSSPSMAIEKNVLALSRFLWYLRDSNRRVNKIINFTTMLQYDTKKMILPCNESQPRNPSVNNYVLSKFVSELITEQHRDKFSIIDVRISNVYGPTKLMRPDIVPSVIWSLIAEKDTSVWTKEPKRDFIFVDDAIDAVIKLLDTEYSGPVNLGSGVSSSVNDICSKLE
;
A
#
# COMPACT_ATOMS: atom_id res chain seq x y z
N LEU A 1 7.61 -12.48 -0.16
CA LEU A 1 6.72 -11.42 -0.62
C LEU A 1 6.25 -11.71 -2.04
N ILE A 2 4.93 -11.62 -2.27
CA ILE A 2 4.29 -11.82 -3.57
C ILE A 2 3.71 -10.47 -4.02
N GLY A 3 3.88 -10.12 -5.30
CA GLY A 3 3.34 -8.89 -5.87
C GLY A 3 4.36 -7.78 -6.09
N SER A 4 3.86 -6.65 -6.59
CA SER A 4 4.65 -5.48 -6.91
C SER A 4 3.97 -4.20 -6.48
N SER A 5 4.77 -3.20 -6.12
CA SER A 5 4.35 -1.82 -5.83
C SER A 5 5.00 -0.80 -6.78
N ASP A 6 5.59 -1.26 -7.87
CA ASP A 6 6.17 -0.39 -8.89
C ASP A 6 5.06 0.26 -9.72
N HIS A 7 4.66 1.46 -9.33
CA HIS A 7 3.57 2.19 -9.96
C HIS A 7 3.83 2.50 -11.43
N GLN A 8 5.07 2.80 -11.82
CA GLN A 8 5.40 3.14 -13.21
C GLN A 8 5.19 1.93 -14.11
N VAL A 9 5.78 0.80 -13.74
CA VAL A 9 5.66 -0.45 -14.50
C VAL A 9 4.22 -0.95 -14.53
N LEU A 10 3.52 -0.94 -13.39
CA LEU A 10 2.16 -1.48 -13.31
C LEU A 10 1.13 -0.59 -14.02
N ASN A 11 1.33 0.74 -14.02
CA ASN A 11 0.41 1.65 -14.71
C ASN A 11 0.63 1.65 -16.22
N SER A 12 1.83 1.35 -16.71
CA SER A 12 2.10 1.23 -18.14
C SER A 12 1.57 -0.07 -18.76
N SER A 13 1.33 -1.12 -17.95
CA SER A 13 0.89 -2.43 -18.43
C SER A 13 -0.20 -3.02 -17.51
N PRO A 14 -1.49 -2.93 -17.90
CA PRO A 14 -2.60 -3.53 -17.17
C PRO A 14 -2.42 -5.04 -16.94
N SER A 15 -1.96 -5.76 -17.96
CA SER A 15 -1.72 -7.22 -17.85
C SER A 15 -0.67 -7.54 -16.80
N MET A 16 0.42 -6.78 -16.74
CA MET A 16 1.47 -6.96 -15.73
C MET A 16 0.97 -6.66 -14.32
N ALA A 17 0.12 -5.65 -14.15
CA ALA A 17 -0.49 -5.34 -12.85
C ALA A 17 -1.35 -6.52 -12.36
N ILE A 18 -2.17 -7.09 -13.24
CA ILE A 18 -3.00 -8.26 -12.94
C ILE A 18 -2.13 -9.50 -12.67
N GLU A 19 -1.15 -9.76 -13.51
CA GLU A 19 -0.26 -10.92 -13.34
C GLU A 19 0.46 -10.90 -11.99
N LYS A 20 1.11 -9.78 -11.66
CA LYS A 20 1.94 -9.67 -10.46
C LYS A 20 1.15 -9.58 -9.17
N ASN A 21 0.02 -8.87 -9.14
CA ASN A 21 -0.71 -8.59 -7.91
C ASN A 21 -1.97 -9.45 -7.73
N VAL A 22 -2.55 -9.96 -8.81
CA VAL A 22 -3.80 -10.71 -8.77
C VAL A 22 -3.55 -12.21 -8.99
N LEU A 23 -2.99 -12.57 -10.15
CA LEU A 23 -2.77 -13.98 -10.49
C LEU A 23 -1.78 -14.66 -9.55
N ALA A 24 -0.71 -13.97 -9.16
CA ALA A 24 0.27 -14.52 -8.22
C ALA A 24 -0.37 -14.84 -6.86
N LEU A 25 -1.21 -13.93 -6.32
CA LEU A 25 -1.94 -14.15 -5.07
C LEU A 25 -2.97 -15.27 -5.22
N SER A 26 -3.76 -15.25 -6.30
CA SER A 26 -4.79 -16.27 -6.55
C SER A 26 -4.18 -17.69 -6.63
N ARG A 27 -3.07 -17.84 -7.37
CA ARG A 27 -2.34 -19.11 -7.47
C ARG A 27 -1.78 -19.57 -6.12
N PHE A 28 -1.28 -18.62 -5.30
CA PHE A 28 -0.79 -18.92 -3.96
C PHE A 28 -1.91 -19.44 -3.05
N LEU A 29 -3.06 -18.75 -3.02
CA LEU A 29 -4.21 -19.16 -2.20
C LEU A 29 -4.78 -20.50 -2.68
N TRP A 30 -4.84 -20.73 -3.99
CA TRP A 30 -5.25 -22.01 -4.55
C TRP A 30 -4.30 -23.13 -4.13
N TYR A 31 -2.99 -22.90 -4.22
CA TYR A 31 -1.98 -23.87 -3.79
C TYR A 31 -2.12 -24.22 -2.30
N LEU A 32 -2.31 -23.23 -1.43
CA LEU A 32 -2.50 -23.49 0.00
C LEU A 32 -3.74 -24.35 0.26
N ARG A 33 -4.81 -24.06 -0.45
CA ARG A 33 -6.06 -24.82 -0.33
C ARG A 33 -5.91 -26.26 -0.82
N ASP A 34 -5.30 -26.45 -1.98
CA ASP A 34 -5.14 -27.76 -2.62
C ASP A 34 -4.15 -28.64 -1.87
N SER A 35 -3.04 -28.08 -1.39
CA SER A 35 -2.01 -28.82 -0.64
C SER A 35 -2.36 -29.10 0.82
N ASN A 36 -3.52 -28.65 1.28
CA ASN A 36 -3.97 -28.73 2.69
C ASN A 36 -2.92 -28.21 3.70
N ARG A 37 -2.12 -27.23 3.29
CA ARG A 37 -1.10 -26.62 4.16
C ARG A 37 -1.75 -25.66 5.15
N ARG A 38 -1.34 -25.79 6.40
CA ARG A 38 -1.76 -24.86 7.46
C ARG A 38 -0.90 -23.61 7.40
N VAL A 39 -1.58 -22.46 7.37
CA VAL A 39 -0.98 -21.13 7.50
C VAL A 39 -1.74 -20.41 8.59
N ASN A 40 -1.05 -19.90 9.59
CA ASN A 40 -1.69 -19.25 10.72
C ASN A 40 -2.34 -17.92 10.30
N LYS A 41 -1.62 -17.13 9.47
CA LYS A 41 -2.11 -15.84 9.00
C LYS A 41 -1.48 -15.43 7.67
N ILE A 42 -2.24 -14.73 6.87
CA ILE A 42 -1.78 -14.15 5.61
C ILE A 42 -1.96 -12.64 5.69
N ILE A 43 -0.91 -11.89 5.37
CA ILE A 43 -0.97 -10.44 5.22
C ILE A 43 -0.92 -10.12 3.72
N ASN A 44 -1.98 -9.51 3.21
CA ASN A 44 -2.04 -8.98 1.85
C ASN A 44 -1.84 -7.46 1.89
N PHE A 45 -0.72 -6.97 1.36
CA PHE A 45 -0.47 -5.54 1.29
C PHE A 45 -1.23 -4.92 0.12
N THR A 46 -2.17 -4.05 0.44
CA THR A 46 -2.94 -3.26 -0.49
C THR A 46 -2.61 -1.77 -0.36
N THR A 47 -3.51 -0.86 -0.64
CA THR A 47 -3.19 0.57 -0.68
C THR A 47 -4.37 1.43 -0.24
N MET A 48 -4.09 2.50 0.49
CA MET A 48 -5.09 3.54 0.78
C MET A 48 -5.52 4.34 -0.46
N LEU A 49 -4.75 4.29 -1.56
CA LEU A 49 -5.10 4.97 -2.82
C LEU A 49 -6.39 4.45 -3.46
N GLN A 50 -6.92 3.31 -3.01
CA GLN A 50 -8.19 2.78 -3.50
C GLN A 50 -9.44 3.52 -2.95
N TYR A 51 -9.30 4.39 -1.93
CA TYR A 51 -10.43 5.17 -1.45
C TYR A 51 -10.83 6.26 -2.45
N ASP A 52 -12.14 6.52 -2.55
CA ASP A 52 -12.68 7.60 -3.37
C ASP A 52 -12.47 8.95 -2.65
N THR A 53 -11.42 9.66 -3.04
CA THR A 53 -11.06 10.95 -2.43
C THR A 53 -12.14 12.02 -2.54
N LYS A 54 -13.12 11.86 -3.44
CA LYS A 54 -14.25 12.78 -3.58
C LYS A 54 -15.38 12.48 -2.59
N LYS A 55 -15.42 11.28 -2.03
CA LYS A 55 -16.51 10.81 -1.17
C LYS A 55 -16.07 10.41 0.22
N MET A 56 -14.77 10.22 0.44
CA MET A 56 -14.27 9.80 1.75
C MET A 56 -14.37 10.94 2.77
N ILE A 57 -14.62 10.55 4.02
CA ILE A 57 -14.66 11.44 5.19
C ILE A 57 -13.44 11.11 6.06
N LEU A 58 -12.79 12.12 6.59
CA LEU A 58 -11.66 11.94 7.50
C LEU A 58 -12.12 12.04 8.97
N PRO A 59 -11.55 11.22 9.87
CA PRO A 59 -10.58 10.16 9.61
C PRO A 59 -11.18 9.03 8.78
N CYS A 60 -10.40 8.49 7.83
CA CYS A 60 -10.86 7.45 6.91
C CYS A 60 -10.89 6.09 7.61
N ASN A 61 -12.04 5.43 7.63
CA ASN A 61 -12.18 4.05 8.11
C ASN A 61 -12.35 3.06 6.95
N GLU A 62 -12.28 1.78 7.25
CA GLU A 62 -12.25 0.70 6.24
C GLU A 62 -13.55 0.54 5.45
N SER A 63 -14.67 1.06 5.93
CA SER A 63 -15.97 1.01 5.25
C SER A 63 -16.19 2.13 4.24
N GLN A 64 -15.28 3.08 4.14
CA GLN A 64 -15.39 4.22 3.24
C GLN A 64 -15.44 3.81 1.75
N PRO A 65 -16.12 4.62 0.91
CA PRO A 65 -16.23 4.34 -0.52
C PRO A 65 -14.87 4.22 -1.20
N ARG A 66 -14.76 3.26 -2.11
CA ARG A 66 -13.54 2.99 -2.88
C ARG A 66 -13.75 3.30 -4.36
N ASN A 67 -12.68 3.77 -5.02
CA ASN A 67 -12.63 3.99 -6.46
C ASN A 67 -11.45 3.22 -7.07
N PRO A 68 -11.64 1.98 -7.54
CA PRO A 68 -10.57 1.18 -8.14
C PRO A 68 -10.12 1.70 -9.50
N SER A 69 -10.89 2.59 -10.14
CA SER A 69 -10.64 3.06 -11.50
C SER A 69 -9.58 4.17 -11.59
N VAL A 70 -8.86 4.45 -10.49
CA VAL A 70 -7.82 5.50 -10.47
C VAL A 70 -6.67 5.18 -11.43
N ASN A 71 -6.15 3.95 -11.38
CA ASN A 71 -5.11 3.44 -12.28
C ASN A 71 -4.98 1.91 -12.14
N ASN A 72 -4.13 1.31 -12.99
CA ASN A 72 -3.96 -0.15 -13.02
C ASN A 72 -3.37 -0.73 -11.72
N TYR A 73 -2.47 -0.02 -11.06
CA TYR A 73 -1.94 -0.44 -9.76
C TYR A 73 -3.05 -0.52 -8.72
N VAL A 74 -3.83 0.56 -8.56
CA VAL A 74 -4.95 0.61 -7.60
C VAL A 74 -5.98 -0.46 -7.92
N LEU A 75 -6.34 -0.64 -9.19
CA LEU A 75 -7.23 -1.69 -9.64
C LEU A 75 -6.73 -3.08 -9.23
N SER A 76 -5.45 -3.39 -9.49
CA SER A 76 -4.88 -4.69 -9.14
C SER A 76 -4.89 -4.96 -7.64
N LYS A 77 -4.62 -3.96 -6.80
CA LYS A 77 -4.70 -4.06 -5.34
C LYS A 77 -6.12 -4.22 -4.83
N PHE A 78 -7.08 -3.53 -5.44
CA PHE A 78 -8.49 -3.69 -5.14
C PHE A 78 -8.98 -5.09 -5.47
N VAL A 79 -8.66 -5.62 -6.65
CA VAL A 79 -9.02 -6.98 -7.07
C VAL A 79 -8.36 -8.03 -6.17
N SER A 80 -7.12 -7.80 -5.71
CA SER A 80 -6.49 -8.70 -4.75
C SER A 80 -7.26 -8.81 -3.43
N GLU A 81 -7.85 -7.70 -2.92
CA GLU A 81 -8.73 -7.75 -1.75
C GLU A 81 -10.03 -8.54 -2.01
N LEU A 82 -10.64 -8.41 -3.19
CA LEU A 82 -11.84 -9.20 -3.53
C LEU A 82 -11.54 -10.71 -3.54
N ILE A 83 -10.33 -11.09 -3.98
CA ILE A 83 -9.90 -12.49 -3.95
C ILE A 83 -9.68 -12.96 -2.51
N THR A 84 -8.99 -12.20 -1.68
CA THR A 84 -8.76 -12.57 -0.27
C THR A 84 -10.09 -12.67 0.49
N GLU A 85 -11.03 -11.78 0.24
CA GLU A 85 -12.36 -11.80 0.84
C GLU A 85 -13.10 -13.14 0.61
N GLN A 86 -13.00 -13.70 -0.60
CA GLN A 86 -13.60 -15.00 -0.93
C GLN A 86 -12.91 -16.21 -0.26
N HIS A 87 -11.78 -16.00 0.38
CA HIS A 87 -10.99 -17.07 1.02
C HIS A 87 -10.91 -16.94 2.55
N ARG A 88 -11.56 -15.92 3.14
CA ARG A 88 -11.53 -15.69 4.59
C ARG A 88 -12.28 -16.75 5.41
N ASP A 89 -13.14 -17.53 4.78
CA ASP A 89 -13.76 -18.71 5.40
C ASP A 89 -12.76 -19.83 5.72
N LYS A 90 -11.61 -19.85 5.02
CA LYS A 90 -10.57 -20.89 5.12
C LYS A 90 -9.27 -20.41 5.71
N PHE A 91 -8.95 -19.13 5.52
CA PHE A 91 -7.69 -18.54 5.93
C PHE A 91 -7.92 -17.27 6.74
N SER A 92 -7.15 -17.09 7.82
CA SER A 92 -7.09 -15.79 8.49
C SER A 92 -6.28 -14.82 7.63
N ILE A 93 -6.95 -13.87 6.98
CA ILE A 93 -6.33 -12.93 6.03
C ILE A 93 -6.59 -11.49 6.46
N ILE A 94 -5.53 -10.71 6.58
CA ILE A 94 -5.61 -9.26 6.80
C ILE A 94 -5.16 -8.55 5.51
N ASP A 95 -6.02 -7.69 4.98
CA ASP A 95 -5.70 -6.79 3.87
C ASP A 95 -5.24 -5.45 4.42
N VAL A 96 -3.93 -5.24 4.45
CA VAL A 96 -3.34 -4.00 4.97
C VAL A 96 -3.39 -2.93 3.89
N ARG A 97 -4.29 -1.96 4.04
CA ARG A 97 -4.37 -0.75 3.21
C ARG A 97 -3.34 0.25 3.72
N ILE A 98 -2.13 0.12 3.21
CA ILE A 98 -1.01 0.91 3.69
C ILE A 98 -0.98 2.30 3.05
N SER A 99 -0.58 3.31 3.82
CA SER A 99 -0.34 4.68 3.38
C SER A 99 1.00 4.82 2.66
N ASN A 100 1.58 6.03 2.59
CA ASN A 100 2.87 6.23 1.95
C ASN A 100 4.01 5.86 2.89
N VAL A 101 4.60 4.69 2.68
CA VAL A 101 5.75 4.23 3.46
C VAL A 101 7.01 4.93 2.99
N TYR A 102 7.81 5.44 3.93
CA TYR A 102 9.13 5.99 3.67
C TYR A 102 10.17 5.41 4.63
N GLY A 103 11.44 5.52 4.27
CA GLY A 103 12.54 5.04 5.09
C GLY A 103 13.73 4.57 4.26
N PRO A 104 14.79 4.03 4.88
CA PRO A 104 15.95 3.52 4.17
C PRO A 104 15.59 2.47 3.15
N THR A 105 16.10 2.61 1.93
CA THR A 105 15.85 1.67 0.84
C THR A 105 17.06 1.51 -0.04
N LYS A 106 17.27 0.30 -0.57
CA LYS A 106 18.27 0.04 -1.62
C LYS A 106 17.76 0.40 -3.02
N LEU A 107 16.45 0.58 -3.16
CA LEU A 107 15.81 0.91 -4.43
C LEU A 107 15.46 2.39 -4.42
N MET A 108 16.21 3.19 -5.16
CA MET A 108 15.86 4.59 -5.40
C MET A 108 14.61 4.64 -6.27
N ARG A 109 13.47 4.92 -5.63
CA ARG A 109 12.22 5.23 -6.33
C ARG A 109 12.06 6.75 -6.36
N PRO A 110 11.41 7.30 -7.39
CA PRO A 110 11.11 8.73 -7.47
C PRO A 110 9.89 9.11 -6.59
N ASP A 111 9.83 8.53 -5.39
CA ASP A 111 8.85 8.92 -4.38
C ASP A 111 9.29 10.22 -3.72
N ILE A 112 8.34 11.00 -3.20
CA ILE A 112 8.60 12.38 -2.77
C ILE A 112 9.69 12.49 -1.70
N VAL A 113 9.64 11.68 -0.65
CA VAL A 113 10.61 11.78 0.46
C VAL A 113 12.03 11.45 0.00
N PRO A 114 12.31 10.30 -0.67
CA PRO A 114 13.64 10.04 -1.22
C PRO A 114 14.10 11.10 -2.22
N SER A 115 13.20 11.63 -3.05
CA SER A 115 13.55 12.63 -4.06
C SER A 115 13.99 13.95 -3.43
N VAL A 116 13.29 14.42 -2.40
CA VAL A 116 13.67 15.63 -1.66
C VAL A 116 15.01 15.43 -0.96
N ILE A 117 15.19 14.34 -0.22
CA ILE A 117 16.46 14.04 0.47
C ILE A 117 17.62 13.99 -0.52
N TRP A 118 17.43 13.32 -1.66
CA TRP A 118 18.47 13.24 -2.69
C TRP A 118 18.83 14.60 -3.29
N SER A 119 17.84 15.46 -3.55
CA SER A 119 18.09 16.80 -4.07
C SER A 119 18.86 17.65 -3.07
N LEU A 120 18.52 17.58 -1.78
CA LEU A 120 19.24 18.28 -0.72
C LEU A 120 20.71 17.80 -0.61
N ILE A 121 20.95 16.49 -0.62
CA ILE A 121 22.32 15.93 -0.60
C ILE A 121 23.13 16.35 -1.83
N ALA A 122 22.47 16.43 -2.99
CA ALA A 122 23.10 16.80 -4.26
C ALA A 122 23.21 18.32 -4.46
N GLU A 123 22.78 19.14 -3.51
CA GLU A 123 22.72 20.61 -3.60
C GLU A 123 21.98 21.10 -4.85
N LYS A 124 20.86 20.41 -5.20
CA LYS A 124 20.04 20.71 -6.37
C LYS A 124 18.65 21.16 -5.95
N ASP A 125 18.05 22.02 -6.76
CA ASP A 125 16.65 22.38 -6.59
C ASP A 125 15.74 21.14 -6.70
N THR A 126 14.83 21.02 -5.75
CA THR A 126 13.81 19.96 -5.79
C THR A 126 12.66 20.42 -6.65
N SER A 127 12.47 19.80 -7.83
CA SER A 127 11.29 20.01 -8.64
C SER A 127 10.16 19.11 -8.16
N VAL A 128 9.11 19.68 -7.61
CA VAL A 128 7.87 18.97 -7.24
C VAL A 128 6.72 19.45 -8.11
N TRP A 129 5.87 18.53 -8.53
CA TRP A 129 4.76 18.86 -9.44
C TRP A 129 3.72 19.75 -8.77
N THR A 130 3.52 19.58 -7.46
CA THR A 130 2.61 20.40 -6.65
C THR A 130 2.98 20.25 -5.18
N LYS A 131 2.82 21.34 -4.42
CA LYS A 131 3.17 21.39 -2.99
C LYS A 131 1.98 21.12 -2.06
N GLU A 132 0.75 21.14 -2.58
CA GLU A 132 -0.47 21.15 -1.78
C GLU A 132 -1.06 19.78 -1.40
N PRO A 133 -0.93 18.70 -2.19
CA PRO A 133 -1.54 17.42 -1.84
C PRO A 133 -1.06 16.92 -0.48
N LYS A 134 -2.02 16.68 0.41
CA LYS A 134 -1.75 16.08 1.71
C LYS A 134 -1.78 14.56 1.61
N ARG A 135 -0.85 13.91 2.29
CA ARG A 135 -0.74 12.47 2.38
C ARG A 135 -0.35 12.06 3.79
N ASP A 136 -0.75 10.87 4.18
CA ASP A 136 -0.23 10.22 5.37
C ASP A 136 1.07 9.50 5.00
N PHE A 137 2.14 9.79 5.75
CA PHE A 137 3.46 9.17 5.60
C PHE A 137 3.79 8.40 6.86
N ILE A 138 4.06 7.10 6.71
CA ILE A 138 4.46 6.23 7.81
C ILE A 138 5.91 5.77 7.63
N PHE A 139 6.70 5.83 8.71
CA PHE A 139 8.05 5.31 8.68
C PHE A 139 8.05 3.78 8.58
N VAL A 140 9.01 3.22 7.87
CA VAL A 140 9.03 1.79 7.54
C VAL A 140 9.06 0.91 8.79
N ASP A 141 9.80 1.29 9.83
CA ASP A 141 9.89 0.50 11.06
C ASP A 141 8.56 0.52 11.82
N ASP A 142 7.85 1.66 11.88
CA ASP A 142 6.51 1.75 12.48
C ASP A 142 5.51 0.88 11.72
N ALA A 143 5.61 0.85 10.38
CA ALA A 143 4.77 -0.01 9.56
C ALA A 143 5.06 -1.50 9.81
N ILE A 144 6.34 -1.88 9.96
CA ILE A 144 6.75 -3.26 10.27
C ILE A 144 6.23 -3.66 11.65
N ASP A 145 6.43 -2.83 12.68
CA ASP A 145 5.96 -3.09 14.04
C ASP A 145 4.45 -3.29 14.09
N ALA A 146 3.70 -2.45 13.36
CA ALA A 146 2.26 -2.60 13.28
C ALA A 146 1.86 -3.93 12.59
N VAL A 147 2.52 -4.30 11.50
CA VAL A 147 2.26 -5.57 10.81
C VAL A 147 2.59 -6.77 11.70
N ILE A 148 3.70 -6.73 12.46
CA ILE A 148 4.05 -7.78 13.40
C ILE A 148 2.94 -7.94 14.45
N LYS A 149 2.46 -6.84 15.03
CA LYS A 149 1.33 -6.88 15.99
C LYS A 149 0.05 -7.46 15.38
N LEU A 150 -0.23 -7.18 14.10
CA LEU A 150 -1.39 -7.76 13.41
C LEU A 150 -1.30 -9.29 13.26
N LEU A 151 -0.08 -9.86 13.17
CA LEU A 151 0.09 -11.32 13.10
C LEU A 151 -0.40 -12.02 14.36
N ASP A 152 -0.34 -11.36 15.53
CA ASP A 152 -0.73 -11.91 16.82
C ASP A 152 -2.23 -11.70 17.15
N THR A 153 -2.98 -11.06 16.25
CA THR A 153 -4.43 -10.83 16.46
C THR A 153 -5.28 -11.96 15.88
N GLU A 154 -6.49 -12.14 16.38
CA GLU A 154 -7.50 -13.02 15.77
C GLU A 154 -8.26 -12.34 14.63
N TYR A 155 -7.97 -11.07 14.36
CA TYR A 155 -8.67 -10.30 13.32
C TYR A 155 -8.40 -10.84 11.91
N SER A 156 -9.44 -10.82 11.08
CA SER A 156 -9.38 -11.11 9.64
C SER A 156 -10.25 -10.09 8.90
N GLY A 157 -9.67 -9.38 7.94
CA GLY A 157 -10.39 -8.31 7.24
C GLY A 157 -9.46 -7.19 6.78
N PRO A 158 -10.01 -6.10 6.22
CA PRO A 158 -9.22 -4.92 5.85
C PRO A 158 -8.80 -4.12 7.08
N VAL A 159 -7.60 -3.55 7.03
CA VAL A 159 -7.05 -2.65 8.06
C VAL A 159 -6.33 -1.49 7.39
N ASN A 160 -6.67 -0.27 7.77
CA ASN A 160 -5.90 0.92 7.38
C ASN A 160 -4.62 1.01 8.21
N LEU A 161 -3.50 1.20 7.55
CA LEU A 161 -2.21 1.38 8.19
C LEU A 161 -1.55 2.67 7.73
N GLY A 162 -1.46 3.63 8.62
CA GLY A 162 -0.86 4.94 8.42
C GLY A 162 -0.41 5.54 9.75
N SER A 163 0.24 6.69 9.69
CA SER A 163 0.64 7.44 10.89
C SER A 163 -0.53 8.17 11.57
N GLY A 164 -1.65 8.35 10.85
CA GLY A 164 -2.77 9.19 11.27
C GLY A 164 -2.52 10.69 11.13
N VAL A 165 -1.36 11.09 10.60
CA VAL A 165 -0.97 12.49 10.40
C VAL A 165 -0.88 12.81 8.92
N SER A 166 -1.64 13.83 8.50
CA SER A 166 -1.65 14.30 7.12
C SER A 166 -0.61 15.42 6.94
N SER A 167 0.37 15.21 6.06
CA SER A 167 1.40 16.19 5.71
C SER A 167 1.35 16.54 4.24
N SER A 168 1.50 17.82 3.90
CA SER A 168 1.70 18.27 2.53
C SER A 168 3.14 18.04 2.07
N VAL A 169 3.37 18.12 0.77
CA VAL A 169 4.74 18.11 0.23
C VAL A 169 5.56 19.27 0.79
N ASN A 170 4.93 20.44 0.95
CA ASN A 170 5.58 21.61 1.55
C ASN A 170 6.02 21.36 3.00
N ASP A 171 5.15 20.71 3.81
CA ASP A 171 5.49 20.36 5.20
C ASP A 171 6.69 19.41 5.27
N ILE A 172 6.82 18.50 4.29
CA ILE A 172 7.96 17.59 4.22
C ILE A 172 9.23 18.34 3.84
N CYS A 173 9.19 19.19 2.82
CA CYS A 173 10.35 19.99 2.43
C CYS A 173 10.84 20.83 3.61
N SER A 174 9.93 21.59 4.26
CA SER A 174 10.27 22.43 5.41
C SER A 174 10.80 21.68 6.65
N LYS A 175 10.54 20.39 6.76
CA LYS A 175 11.10 19.56 7.85
C LYS A 175 12.48 19.00 7.54
N LEU A 176 12.84 18.95 6.28
CA LEU A 176 14.11 18.42 5.81
C LEU A 176 15.16 19.49 5.55
N GLU A 177 14.75 20.76 5.37
CA GLU A 177 15.60 21.95 5.33
C GLU A 177 16.06 22.35 6.74
#